data_b24d1fd22bcc64bd1f76dd919f782066
#
_entry.id   b24d1fd22bcc64bd1f76dd919f782066
#
_cell.length_a   1.000
_cell.length_b   1.000
_cell.length_c   1.000
_cell.angle_alpha   90.00
_cell.angle_beta   90.00
_cell.angle_gamma   90.00
#
_symmetry.space_group_name_H-M   'P 1'
#
loop_
_entity.id
_entity.type
_entity.pdbx_description
1 polymer ?
#
loop_
_entity_poly.entity_id
_entity_poly.type
_entity_poly.pdbx_seq_one_letter_code
_entity_poly.pdbx_strand_id
1 'polypeptide(L)'
;MFILDGKVLQIDLPFTHGELQYPATWLRTSTPEEKAAIGIIEIAEKIRPDDRFYWVDADNNGMPKDIDQLKSQWTDQVRAAAGTMLAPTDWYIVRQYETKDKPPAAVLALRSNIRAYSDEVVANIANVTVVEDLISTVTSLSWPQS
;
A
#
# COMPACT_ATOMS: atom_id res chain seq x y z
N MET A 1 16.74 15.10 -1.03
CA MET A 1 17.92 15.33 -1.90
C MET A 1 18.30 16.80 -1.84
N PHE A 2 19.58 17.12 -1.66
CA PHE A 2 20.08 18.50 -1.62
C PHE A 2 20.83 18.83 -2.90
N ILE A 3 20.58 20.02 -3.47
CA ILE A 3 21.25 20.50 -4.69
C ILE A 3 21.87 21.87 -4.42
N LEU A 4 23.15 22.03 -4.80
CA LEU A 4 23.88 23.29 -4.77
C LEU A 4 24.54 23.50 -6.14
N ASP A 5 24.32 24.66 -6.74
CA ASP A 5 24.87 25.00 -8.08
C ASP A 5 24.64 23.91 -9.15
N GLY A 6 23.47 23.29 -9.12
CA GLY A 6 23.11 22.22 -10.04
C GLY A 6 23.74 20.83 -9.76
N LYS A 7 24.52 20.71 -8.67
CA LYS A 7 25.13 19.44 -8.26
C LYS A 7 24.41 18.85 -7.06
N VAL A 8 24.20 17.54 -7.08
CA VAL A 8 23.63 16.81 -5.96
C VAL A 8 24.66 16.69 -4.84
N LEU A 9 24.30 17.14 -3.65
CA LEU A 9 25.08 16.96 -2.44
C LEU A 9 24.67 15.67 -1.74
N GLN A 10 25.65 14.88 -1.34
CA GLN A 10 25.41 13.67 -0.56
C GLN A 10 25.44 13.98 0.94
N ILE A 11 24.51 13.41 1.68
CA ILE A 11 24.50 13.51 3.14
C ILE A 11 25.73 12.76 3.68
N ASP A 12 26.32 13.31 4.74
CA ASP A 12 27.53 12.76 5.40
C ASP A 12 28.81 12.81 4.55
N LEU A 13 28.84 13.64 3.50
CA LEU A 13 30.06 14.01 2.82
C LEU A 13 30.34 15.51 2.94
N PRO A 14 31.61 15.92 3.14
CA PRO A 14 31.97 17.34 3.14
C PRO A 14 31.83 17.91 1.72
N PHE A 15 31.47 19.17 1.64
CA PHE A 15 31.40 19.89 0.36
C PHE A 15 32.00 21.29 0.49
N THR A 16 32.31 21.89 -0.62
CA THR A 16 32.86 23.26 -0.69
C THR A 16 31.91 24.14 -1.48
N HIS A 17 31.63 25.37 -0.97
CA HIS A 17 30.88 26.36 -1.67
C HIS A 17 31.64 27.72 -1.53
N GLY A 18 32.03 28.32 -2.65
CA GLY A 18 32.93 29.47 -2.66
C GLY A 18 34.30 29.10 -2.06
N GLU A 19 34.74 29.89 -1.08
CA GLU A 19 36.00 29.66 -0.35
C GLU A 19 35.82 28.88 0.95
N LEU A 20 34.57 28.50 1.30
CA LEU A 20 34.22 27.82 2.53
C LEU A 20 34.06 26.33 2.35
N GLN A 21 34.67 25.57 3.26
CA GLN A 21 34.48 24.11 3.34
C GLN A 21 33.49 23.77 4.45
N TYR A 22 32.48 23.02 4.11
CA TYR A 22 31.44 22.57 5.02
C TYR A 22 31.71 21.12 5.44
N PRO A 23 31.62 20.81 6.75
CA PRO A 23 31.86 19.46 7.24
C PRO A 23 30.77 18.48 6.82
N ALA A 24 31.08 17.19 6.82
CA ALA A 24 30.16 16.11 6.41
C ALA A 24 28.81 16.14 7.15
N THR A 25 28.79 16.54 8.40
CA THR A 25 27.58 16.61 9.24
C THR A 25 26.70 17.85 8.95
N TRP A 26 27.22 18.85 8.23
CA TRP A 26 26.55 20.15 8.09
C TRP A 26 25.15 20.05 7.48
N LEU A 27 24.95 19.24 6.43
CA LEU A 27 23.63 19.05 5.80
C LEU A 27 22.59 18.46 6.77
N ARG A 28 23.02 17.71 7.75
CA ARG A 28 22.15 17.10 8.76
C ARG A 28 21.81 18.01 9.91
N THR A 29 22.77 18.87 10.30
CA THR A 29 22.65 19.71 11.49
C THR A 29 22.16 21.11 11.22
N SER A 30 22.25 21.59 9.97
CA SER A 30 21.81 22.92 9.57
C SER A 30 20.31 23.05 9.42
N THR A 31 19.78 24.22 9.72
CA THR A 31 18.37 24.55 9.50
C THR A 31 18.06 24.72 8.01
N PRO A 32 16.77 24.63 7.60
CA PRO A 32 16.37 24.93 6.23
C PRO A 32 16.78 26.34 5.78
N GLU A 33 16.71 27.31 6.67
CA GLU A 33 17.09 28.72 6.42
C GLU A 33 18.60 28.86 6.14
N GLU A 34 19.43 28.18 6.92
CA GLU A 34 20.89 28.18 6.71
C GLU A 34 21.25 27.52 5.38
N LYS A 35 20.60 26.44 5.01
CA LYS A 35 20.76 25.77 3.71
C LYS A 35 20.38 26.70 2.55
N ALA A 36 19.22 27.35 2.68
CA ALA A 36 18.75 28.31 1.67
C ALA A 36 19.66 29.52 1.53
N ALA A 37 20.27 29.98 2.63
CA ALA A 37 21.18 31.14 2.64
C ALA A 37 22.41 30.93 1.76
N ILE A 38 22.88 29.70 1.58
CA ILE A 38 24.01 29.38 0.69
C ILE A 38 23.57 28.82 -0.67
N GLY A 39 22.26 28.87 -0.97
CA GLY A 39 21.71 28.45 -2.26
C GLY A 39 21.43 26.95 -2.38
N ILE A 40 21.41 26.23 -1.27
CA ILE A 40 21.00 24.82 -1.31
C ILE A 40 19.48 24.73 -1.45
N ILE A 41 19.06 23.99 -2.47
CA ILE A 41 17.66 23.63 -2.70
C ILE A 41 17.44 22.23 -2.17
N GLU A 42 16.52 22.09 -1.21
CA GLU A 42 16.08 20.79 -0.75
C GLU A 42 14.90 20.31 -1.61
N ILE A 43 15.14 19.28 -2.41
CA ILE A 43 14.08 18.61 -3.18
C ILE A 43 13.62 17.44 -2.36
N ALA A 44 12.32 17.43 -2.02
CA ALA A 44 11.69 16.26 -1.40
C ALA A 44 11.91 15.04 -2.29
N GLU A 45 12.32 13.93 -1.70
CA GLU A 45 12.45 12.69 -2.43
C GLU A 45 11.07 12.26 -2.90
N LYS A 46 10.92 12.10 -4.20
CA LYS A 46 9.63 11.71 -4.79
C LYS A 46 9.36 10.26 -4.42
N ILE A 47 8.34 10.06 -3.59
CA ILE A 47 7.92 8.72 -3.20
C ILE A 47 7.44 7.99 -4.45
N ARG A 48 8.03 6.81 -4.72
CA ARG A 48 7.61 5.97 -5.83
C ARG A 48 6.18 5.48 -5.59
N PRO A 49 5.24 5.74 -6.52
CA PRO A 49 3.89 5.20 -6.43
C PRO A 49 3.89 3.66 -6.43
N ASP A 50 2.88 3.06 -5.81
CA ASP A 50 2.71 1.61 -5.77
C ASP A 50 2.39 1.07 -7.18
N ASP A 51 3.28 0.25 -7.73
CA ASP A 51 3.17 -0.30 -9.09
C ASP A 51 2.02 -1.32 -9.25
N ARG A 52 1.37 -1.73 -8.19
CA ARG A 52 0.12 -2.50 -8.25
C ARG A 52 -1.03 -1.66 -8.80
N PHE A 53 -1.01 -0.34 -8.58
CA PHE A 53 -2.08 0.59 -8.93
C PHE A 53 -1.69 1.59 -10.01
N TYR A 54 -0.39 1.84 -10.19
CA TYR A 54 0.14 2.83 -11.11
C TYR A 54 1.16 2.23 -12.07
N TRP A 55 1.17 2.75 -13.29
CA TRP A 55 2.33 2.63 -14.17
C TRP A 55 3.35 3.67 -13.70
N VAL A 56 4.57 3.23 -13.36
CA VAL A 56 5.60 4.09 -12.79
C VAL A 56 6.76 4.23 -13.77
N ASP A 57 7.11 5.47 -14.13
CA ASP A 57 8.25 5.75 -15.00
C ASP A 57 9.58 5.82 -14.24
N ALA A 58 10.68 6.06 -14.97
CA ALA A 58 12.03 6.15 -14.40
C ALA A 58 12.19 7.32 -13.40
N ASP A 59 11.36 8.36 -13.52
CA ASP A 59 11.38 9.55 -12.67
C ASP A 59 10.38 9.46 -11.50
N ASN A 60 9.87 8.26 -11.22
CA ASN A 60 8.85 7.99 -10.21
C ASN A 60 7.55 8.79 -10.42
N ASN A 61 7.17 9.08 -11.68
CA ASN A 61 5.82 9.57 -11.97
C ASN A 61 4.88 8.38 -12.09
N GLY A 62 3.73 8.47 -11.41
CA GLY A 62 2.69 7.46 -11.47
C GLY A 62 1.56 7.88 -12.42
N MET A 63 1.20 7.02 -13.36
CA MET A 63 -0.03 7.11 -14.13
C MET A 63 -0.99 6.04 -13.64
N PRO A 64 -2.21 6.38 -13.18
CA PRO A 64 -3.17 5.40 -12.70
C PRO A 64 -3.45 4.32 -13.74
N LYS A 65 -3.52 3.08 -13.31
CA LYS A 65 -4.00 1.98 -14.15
C LYS A 65 -5.50 2.09 -14.34
N ASP A 66 -6.04 1.37 -15.31
CA ASP A 66 -7.47 1.33 -15.57
C ASP A 66 -8.24 0.85 -14.33
N ILE A 67 -9.20 1.68 -13.87
CA ILE A 67 -9.93 1.43 -12.63
C ILE A 67 -10.81 0.19 -12.71
N ASP A 68 -11.40 -0.11 -13.86
CA ASP A 68 -12.29 -1.26 -14.02
C ASP A 68 -11.51 -2.57 -14.00
N GLN A 69 -10.31 -2.58 -14.60
CA GLN A 69 -9.40 -3.71 -14.53
C GLN A 69 -8.91 -3.94 -13.10
N LEU A 70 -8.54 -2.88 -12.38
CA LEU A 70 -8.14 -2.96 -10.98
C LEU A 70 -9.26 -3.48 -10.09
N LYS A 71 -10.50 -3.01 -10.26
CA LYS A 71 -11.67 -3.49 -9.53
C LYS A 71 -11.89 -4.99 -9.75
N SER A 72 -11.81 -5.45 -10.99
CA SER A 72 -11.95 -6.87 -11.31
C SER A 72 -10.87 -7.70 -10.61
N GLN A 73 -9.60 -7.29 -10.75
CA GLN A 73 -8.46 -7.97 -10.15
C GLN A 73 -8.57 -8.05 -8.63
N TRP A 74 -8.89 -6.94 -7.98
CA TRP A 74 -9.00 -6.91 -6.51
C TRP A 74 -10.22 -7.65 -5.99
N THR A 75 -11.34 -7.64 -6.72
CA THR A 75 -12.51 -8.48 -6.43
C THR A 75 -12.15 -9.96 -6.44
N ASP A 76 -11.41 -10.41 -7.45
CA ASP A 76 -10.97 -11.81 -7.55
C ASP A 76 -10.00 -12.17 -6.40
N GLN A 77 -9.10 -11.27 -6.02
CA GLN A 77 -8.21 -11.48 -4.87
C GLN A 77 -8.97 -11.58 -3.56
N VAL A 78 -9.97 -10.74 -3.32
CA VAL A 78 -10.81 -10.79 -2.11
C VAL A 78 -11.58 -12.09 -2.04
N ARG A 79 -12.17 -12.53 -3.15
CA ARG A 79 -12.88 -13.83 -3.22
C ARG A 79 -11.95 -15.02 -3.01
N ALA A 80 -10.73 -14.97 -3.58
CA ALA A 80 -9.72 -15.99 -3.38
C ALA A 80 -9.27 -16.07 -1.91
N ALA A 81 -9.07 -14.92 -1.26
CA ALA A 81 -8.73 -14.84 0.16
C ALA A 81 -9.85 -15.45 1.04
N ALA A 82 -11.11 -15.10 0.77
CA ALA A 82 -12.25 -15.69 1.46
C ALA A 82 -12.30 -17.23 1.28
N GLY A 83 -12.08 -17.72 0.06
CA GLY A 83 -12.00 -19.16 -0.23
C GLY A 83 -10.90 -19.86 0.56
N THR A 84 -9.71 -19.25 0.64
CA THR A 84 -8.59 -19.76 1.43
C THR A 84 -8.94 -19.86 2.92
N MET A 85 -9.67 -18.85 3.46
CA MET A 85 -10.10 -18.85 4.86
C MET A 85 -11.22 -19.84 5.15
N LEU A 86 -12.07 -20.16 4.18
CA LEU A 86 -13.15 -21.14 4.31
C LEU A 86 -12.66 -22.58 4.19
N ALA A 87 -11.62 -22.83 3.39
CA ALA A 87 -11.11 -24.17 3.06
C ALA A 87 -10.83 -25.05 4.29
N PRO A 88 -10.18 -24.59 5.39
CA PRO A 88 -9.91 -25.44 6.55
C PRO A 88 -11.16 -26.00 7.23
N THR A 89 -12.32 -25.39 6.99
CA THR A 89 -13.61 -25.78 7.60
C THR A 89 -14.59 -26.41 6.62
N ASP A 90 -14.22 -26.58 5.36
CA ASP A 90 -15.11 -27.14 4.33
C ASP A 90 -15.50 -28.60 4.63
N TRP A 91 -14.59 -29.36 5.23
CA TRP A 91 -14.84 -30.74 5.61
C TRP A 91 -16.03 -30.90 6.60
N TYR A 92 -16.29 -29.90 7.45
CA TYR A 92 -17.46 -29.90 8.33
C TYR A 92 -18.77 -29.93 7.54
N ILE A 93 -18.80 -29.18 6.43
CA ILE A 93 -19.96 -29.06 5.56
C ILE A 93 -20.18 -30.36 4.80
N VAL A 94 -19.10 -30.95 4.27
CA VAL A 94 -19.15 -32.28 3.62
C VAL A 94 -19.63 -33.34 4.61
N ARG A 95 -19.06 -33.41 5.82
CA ARG A 95 -19.47 -34.32 6.87
C ARG A 95 -20.95 -34.17 7.22
N GLN A 96 -21.44 -32.91 7.37
CA GLN A 96 -22.87 -32.70 7.64
C GLN A 96 -23.74 -33.24 6.54
N TYR A 97 -23.32 -33.13 5.28
CA TYR A 97 -24.07 -33.68 4.16
C TYR A 97 -24.13 -35.21 4.21
N GLU A 98 -23.00 -35.87 4.50
CA GLU A 98 -22.86 -37.33 4.51
C GLU A 98 -23.48 -37.97 5.76
N THR A 99 -23.17 -37.44 6.95
CA THR A 99 -23.51 -38.08 8.25
C THR A 99 -24.65 -37.39 8.99
N LYS A 100 -25.10 -36.22 8.54
CA LYS A 100 -26.08 -35.35 9.24
C LYS A 100 -25.56 -34.73 10.54
N ASP A 101 -24.27 -34.91 10.87
CA ASP A 101 -23.65 -34.26 12.03
C ASP A 101 -23.48 -32.76 11.77
N LYS A 102 -24.06 -31.93 12.62
CA LYS A 102 -23.98 -30.47 12.47
C LYS A 102 -22.58 -29.95 12.82
N PRO A 103 -22.02 -29.02 12.05
CA PRO A 103 -20.80 -28.31 12.43
C PRO A 103 -20.97 -27.59 13.76
N PRO A 104 -19.88 -27.33 14.51
CA PRO A 104 -19.92 -26.47 15.69
C PRO A 104 -20.45 -25.06 15.34
N ALA A 105 -21.23 -24.49 16.24
CA ALA A 105 -21.85 -23.18 16.03
C ALA A 105 -20.79 -22.07 15.72
N ALA A 106 -19.63 -22.13 16.39
CA ALA A 106 -18.52 -21.22 16.15
C ALA A 106 -17.99 -21.30 14.70
N VAL A 107 -17.90 -22.52 14.13
CA VAL A 107 -17.49 -22.73 12.74
C VAL A 107 -18.50 -22.12 11.77
N LEU A 108 -19.80 -22.34 12.02
CA LEU A 108 -20.86 -21.75 11.18
C LEU A 108 -20.86 -20.24 11.24
N ALA A 109 -20.68 -19.65 12.43
CA ALA A 109 -20.59 -18.21 12.63
C ALA A 109 -19.38 -17.63 11.90
N LEU A 110 -18.19 -18.21 12.06
CA LEU A 110 -16.98 -17.78 11.36
C LEU A 110 -17.16 -17.79 9.85
N ARG A 111 -17.68 -18.89 9.30
CA ARG A 111 -17.93 -19.02 7.86
C ARG A 111 -18.91 -17.97 7.34
N SER A 112 -19.97 -17.70 8.10
CA SER A 112 -20.94 -16.66 7.77
C SER A 112 -20.29 -15.29 7.77
N ASN A 113 -19.48 -14.98 8.78
CA ASN A 113 -18.77 -13.69 8.90
C ASN A 113 -17.75 -13.48 7.75
N ILE A 114 -17.00 -14.54 7.38
CA ILE A 114 -16.04 -14.45 6.25
C ILE A 114 -16.79 -14.12 4.95
N ARG A 115 -17.91 -14.79 4.68
CA ARG A 115 -18.70 -14.51 3.46
C ARG A 115 -19.28 -13.10 3.47
N ALA A 116 -19.91 -12.71 4.57
CA ALA A 116 -20.49 -11.36 4.70
C ALA A 116 -19.44 -10.26 4.52
N TYR A 117 -18.26 -10.43 5.11
CA TYR A 117 -17.16 -9.49 4.95
C TYR A 117 -16.63 -9.45 3.52
N SER A 118 -16.47 -10.60 2.86
CA SER A 118 -16.09 -10.67 1.44
C SER A 118 -17.09 -9.91 0.56
N ASP A 119 -18.39 -10.11 0.77
CA ASP A 119 -19.44 -9.45 0.00
C ASP A 119 -19.44 -7.93 0.25
N GLU A 120 -19.23 -7.48 1.49
CA GLU A 120 -19.10 -6.08 1.85
C GLU A 120 -17.90 -5.43 1.14
N VAL A 121 -16.71 -6.07 1.19
CA VAL A 121 -15.51 -5.54 0.54
C VAL A 121 -15.68 -5.48 -0.98
N VAL A 122 -16.27 -6.51 -1.59
CA VAL A 122 -16.56 -6.53 -3.03
C VAL A 122 -17.53 -5.39 -3.42
N ALA A 123 -18.55 -5.13 -2.61
CA ALA A 123 -19.47 -4.02 -2.82
C ALA A 123 -18.75 -2.66 -2.69
N ASN A 124 -17.87 -2.50 -1.70
CA ASN A 124 -17.07 -1.29 -1.54
C ASN A 124 -16.14 -1.07 -2.74
N ILE A 125 -15.46 -2.12 -3.24
CA ILE A 125 -14.63 -2.03 -4.46
C ILE A 125 -15.49 -1.61 -5.67
N ALA A 126 -16.68 -2.14 -5.82
CA ALA A 126 -17.57 -1.80 -6.93
C ALA A 126 -17.97 -0.31 -6.95
N ASN A 127 -18.05 0.32 -5.77
CA ASN A 127 -18.48 1.70 -5.60
C ASN A 127 -17.35 2.74 -5.75
N VAL A 128 -16.07 2.34 -5.71
CA VAL A 128 -14.96 3.30 -5.89
C VAL A 128 -14.92 3.84 -7.32
N THR A 129 -14.52 5.09 -7.47
CA THR A 129 -14.43 5.77 -8.78
C THR A 129 -13.01 6.19 -9.13
N VAL A 130 -12.11 6.27 -8.14
CA VAL A 130 -10.72 6.68 -8.31
C VAL A 130 -9.77 5.66 -7.68
N VAL A 131 -8.53 5.62 -8.17
CA VAL A 131 -7.53 4.62 -7.72
C VAL A 131 -7.17 4.81 -6.25
N GLU A 132 -7.13 6.03 -5.75
CA GLU A 132 -6.82 6.37 -4.35
C GLU A 132 -7.84 5.76 -3.37
N ASP A 133 -9.13 5.79 -3.72
CA ASP A 133 -10.20 5.17 -2.92
C ASP A 133 -10.10 3.64 -2.94
N LEU A 134 -9.72 3.08 -4.08
CA LEU A 134 -9.46 1.64 -4.19
C LEU A 134 -8.30 1.23 -3.28
N ILE A 135 -7.18 1.97 -3.30
CA ILE A 135 -6.03 1.72 -2.43
C ILE A 135 -6.47 1.74 -0.96
N SER A 136 -7.21 2.75 -0.54
CA SER A 136 -7.72 2.87 0.83
C SER A 136 -8.60 1.67 1.20
N THR A 137 -9.45 1.21 0.30
CA THR A 137 -10.33 0.06 0.53
C THR A 137 -9.56 -1.23 0.69
N VAL A 138 -8.59 -1.52 -0.20
CA VAL A 138 -7.90 -2.82 -0.23
C VAL A 138 -6.71 -2.92 0.72
N THR A 139 -6.17 -1.80 1.21
CA THR A 139 -5.07 -1.78 2.20
C THR A 139 -5.56 -1.78 3.64
N SER A 140 -6.84 -1.54 3.89
CA SER A 140 -7.45 -1.49 5.23
C SER A 140 -8.27 -2.74 5.57
N LEU A 141 -8.06 -3.86 4.87
CA LEU A 141 -8.82 -5.09 5.09
C LEU A 141 -8.52 -5.70 6.47
N SER A 142 -9.58 -6.07 7.19
CA SER A 142 -9.50 -6.74 8.48
C SER A 142 -10.47 -7.93 8.49
N TRP A 143 -9.95 -9.09 8.14
CA TRP A 143 -10.73 -10.32 8.04
C TRP A 143 -11.19 -10.84 9.40
N PRO A 144 -12.41 -11.43 9.51
CA PRO A 144 -12.86 -12.08 10.70
C PRO A 144 -11.92 -13.21 11.13
N GLN A 145 -11.61 -13.25 12.41
CA GLN A 145 -10.79 -14.29 13.04
C GLN A 145 -11.67 -15.21 13.88
N SER A 146 -11.20 -16.43 14.07
CA SER A 146 -11.86 -17.44 14.91
C SER A 146 -11.87 -17.04 16.39
#